data_a6b6d90643cfc8780b3e27eb65d237c9
#
_entry.id   a6b6d90643cfc8780b3e27eb65d237c9
#
_cell.length_a   1.000
_cell.length_b   1.000
_cell.length_c   1.000
_cell.angle_alpha   90.00
_cell.angle_beta   90.00
_cell.angle_gamma   90.00
#
_symmetry.space_group_name_H-M   'P 1'
#
loop_
_entity.id
_entity.type
_entity.pdbx_description
1 polymer ?
#
loop_
_entity_poly.entity_id
_entity_poly.type
_entity_poly.pdbx_seq_one_letter_code
_entity_poly.pdbx_strand_id
1 'polypeptide(L)'
;MEDGCSSCHEIHGADHAYLLNQPHEGLCKSCHDASSGSFLKAHSGYPVADSDCSQCHTPHSSDTDKLLTHSIHDPVVGGDCEACHKSPDAAQPWGLIDEAEVLCESCHDMADVAPEGVHAPVEGGECLSCHNPHGSGRAALVSKKPRQLCVECHDDVSLELVKSSRHQPAGEDCTLCHVAHGNSEGLIAGDVSEGCLGCHEQQRHEQELDNVHPPFEGGSCTDCHSPHGSDHGALTVKNRFELCLDCHDDPQSWLTHKSVHAPIKIGQCNSCHAPHASAGPSLLLDDRNGLCLECHQSAMAEANGDALHAPYEEGACDVCHQPHSSNHLNLLVEKQSEVCSGCHDDYATDAAGMVSAHEPVMRGQCTECHQPHGSKIEAFLLDRPQRLCLTCHETLAERLESETAHPPAAEGDCLECHQPHHSVQEGLMLQPVADLCLTCHDGETSDFTTKHLGLTGDKLDCRMCHDAHSSPDEGMMQRNSHSPFAEGECTICHEAPSAEEDEQ
;
A
#
# COMPACT_ATOMS: atom_id res chain seq x y z
N MET A 1 57.99 11.17 -30.92
CA MET A 1 58.27 10.24 -29.78
C MET A 1 58.24 8.85 -30.34
N GLU A 2 59.41 8.23 -30.50
CA GLU A 2 59.54 6.90 -31.13
C GLU A 2 59.02 5.78 -30.21
N ASP A 3 59.04 5.97 -28.88
CA ASP A 3 58.64 4.97 -27.89
C ASP A 3 57.17 5.08 -27.39
N GLY A 4 56.37 5.97 -27.96
CA GLY A 4 54.96 6.11 -27.65
C GLY A 4 54.68 6.35 -26.16
N CYS A 5 53.71 5.61 -25.58
CA CYS A 5 53.30 5.77 -24.20
C CYS A 5 54.41 5.44 -23.17
N SER A 6 55.33 4.54 -23.51
CA SER A 6 56.45 4.11 -22.64
C SER A 6 57.52 5.18 -22.45
N SER A 7 57.50 6.26 -23.22
CA SER A 7 58.37 7.41 -22.98
C SER A 7 58.06 8.10 -21.61
N CYS A 8 56.85 7.95 -21.13
CA CYS A 8 56.38 8.59 -19.92
C CYS A 8 55.83 7.60 -18.85
N HIS A 9 55.34 6.45 -19.28
CA HIS A 9 54.63 5.47 -18.42
C HIS A 9 55.33 4.11 -18.35
N GLU A 10 55.33 3.52 -17.17
CA GLU A 10 55.68 2.13 -16.93
C GLU A 10 54.38 1.29 -16.90
N ILE A 11 54.16 0.47 -17.92
CA ILE A 11 52.90 -0.24 -18.14
C ILE A 11 52.62 -1.38 -17.16
N HIS A 12 53.61 -1.89 -16.46
CA HIS A 12 53.46 -3.00 -15.53
C HIS A 12 53.44 -2.54 -14.04
N GLY A 13 53.93 -1.34 -13.74
CA GLY A 13 53.97 -0.79 -12.40
C GLY A 13 55.04 0.28 -12.29
N ALA A 14 54.81 1.30 -11.48
CA ALA A 14 55.73 2.41 -11.22
C ALA A 14 55.67 2.86 -9.78
N ASP A 15 56.76 3.43 -9.30
CA ASP A 15 56.85 4.03 -7.97
C ASP A 15 56.16 5.41 -7.92
N HIS A 16 55.77 5.95 -9.08
CA HIS A 16 55.13 7.26 -9.18
C HIS A 16 53.67 7.15 -9.59
N ALA A 17 52.86 8.09 -9.11
CA ALA A 17 51.45 8.17 -9.47
C ALA A 17 51.26 8.17 -11.00
N TYR A 18 50.11 7.67 -11.46
CA TYR A 18 49.76 7.55 -12.87
C TYR A 18 50.70 6.66 -13.69
N LEU A 19 51.41 5.75 -13.02
CA LEU A 19 52.39 4.86 -13.65
C LEU A 19 53.52 5.62 -14.38
N LEU A 20 53.91 6.79 -13.90
CA LEU A 20 54.97 7.55 -14.50
C LEU A 20 56.37 6.91 -14.22
N ASN A 21 57.26 6.93 -15.20
CA ASN A 21 58.60 6.35 -15.11
C ASN A 21 59.57 7.21 -14.31
N GLN A 22 59.20 8.45 -13.98
CA GLN A 22 59.95 9.37 -13.13
C GLN A 22 59.01 10.40 -12.49
N PRO A 23 59.46 11.17 -11.48
CA PRO A 23 58.65 12.22 -10.86
C PRO A 23 58.14 13.19 -11.91
N HIS A 24 56.85 13.60 -11.74
CA HIS A 24 56.11 14.48 -12.64
C HIS A 24 56.88 15.76 -13.01
N GLU A 25 57.50 16.38 -12.01
CA GLU A 25 58.31 17.61 -12.17
C GLU A 25 59.51 17.45 -13.11
N GLY A 26 60.11 16.28 -13.14
CA GLY A 26 61.28 15.98 -13.99
C GLY A 26 60.92 15.50 -15.40
N LEU A 27 59.74 14.89 -15.54
CA LEU A 27 59.30 14.20 -16.74
C LEU A 27 59.24 15.12 -17.97
N CYS A 28 58.61 16.28 -17.85
CA CYS A 28 58.48 17.24 -18.96
C CYS A 28 59.85 17.82 -19.36
N LYS A 29 60.71 18.10 -18.39
CA LYS A 29 62.09 18.67 -18.58
C LYS A 29 63.03 17.70 -19.29
N SER A 30 62.74 16.40 -19.33
CA SER A 30 63.54 15.42 -20.06
C SER A 30 63.55 15.67 -21.59
N CYS A 31 62.51 16.37 -22.09
CA CYS A 31 62.37 16.71 -23.50
C CYS A 31 62.29 18.23 -23.76
N HIS A 32 61.82 19.01 -22.78
CA HIS A 32 61.65 20.46 -22.90
C HIS A 32 62.77 21.21 -22.20
N ASP A 33 63.51 22.04 -22.93
CA ASP A 33 64.52 22.95 -22.32
C ASP A 33 63.82 24.16 -21.73
N ALA A 34 63.54 24.06 -20.44
CA ALA A 34 62.89 25.13 -19.63
C ALA A 34 63.81 26.36 -19.38
N SER A 35 65.06 26.29 -19.81
CA SER A 35 66.01 27.41 -19.70
C SER A 35 66.13 28.20 -21.02
N SER A 36 65.53 27.71 -22.12
CA SER A 36 65.66 28.38 -23.41
C SER A 36 64.93 29.74 -23.42
N GLY A 37 65.53 30.73 -24.16
CA GLY A 37 64.93 32.06 -24.26
C GLY A 37 63.53 32.07 -24.88
N SER A 38 63.19 31.06 -25.75
CA SER A 38 61.86 30.89 -26.30
C SER A 38 60.85 30.37 -25.25
N PHE A 39 61.31 29.49 -24.36
CA PHE A 39 60.49 28.98 -23.27
C PHE A 39 60.20 30.08 -22.25
N LEU A 40 61.20 30.80 -21.81
CA LEU A 40 61.02 31.92 -20.89
C LEU A 40 60.10 33.00 -21.46
N LYS A 41 60.27 33.34 -22.75
CA LYS A 41 59.38 34.30 -23.40
C LYS A 41 57.92 33.85 -23.45
N ALA A 42 57.70 32.54 -23.70
CA ALA A 42 56.34 31.98 -23.71
C ALA A 42 55.66 32.01 -22.34
N HIS A 43 56.44 32.13 -21.26
CA HIS A 43 55.96 32.18 -19.89
C HIS A 43 56.23 33.54 -19.21
N SER A 44 56.26 34.60 -19.98
CA SER A 44 56.44 36.01 -19.50
C SER A 44 57.62 36.24 -18.57
N GLY A 45 58.67 35.41 -18.71
CA GLY A 45 59.90 35.48 -17.92
C GLY A 45 59.85 34.87 -16.53
N TYR A 46 58.69 34.33 -16.13
CA TYR A 46 58.51 33.68 -14.81
C TYR A 46 59.27 32.35 -14.72
N PRO A 47 59.76 31.95 -13.55
CA PRO A 47 60.51 30.74 -13.34
C PRO A 47 59.62 29.50 -13.23
N VAL A 48 58.85 29.21 -14.28
CA VAL A 48 57.91 28.07 -14.36
C VAL A 48 58.60 26.72 -14.46
N ALA A 49 59.92 26.69 -14.66
CA ALA A 49 60.71 25.46 -14.75
C ALA A 49 60.56 24.53 -13.54
N ASP A 50 60.28 25.07 -12.36
CA ASP A 50 60.11 24.32 -11.11
C ASP A 50 58.64 24.17 -10.72
N SER A 51 57.72 24.56 -11.61
CA SER A 51 56.29 24.43 -11.40
C SER A 51 55.74 23.14 -12.02
N ASP A 52 54.58 22.71 -11.58
CA ASP A 52 53.85 21.59 -12.18
C ASP A 52 53.19 22.02 -13.51
N CYS A 53 53.77 21.59 -14.60
CA CYS A 53 53.32 21.92 -15.94
C CYS A 53 51.87 21.50 -16.21
N SER A 54 51.38 20.44 -15.56
CA SER A 54 50.04 19.92 -15.75
C SER A 54 48.93 20.79 -15.14
N GLN A 55 49.26 21.80 -14.39
CA GLN A 55 48.28 22.79 -13.93
C GLN A 55 47.70 23.62 -15.09
N CYS A 56 48.48 23.79 -16.17
CA CYS A 56 48.07 24.54 -17.34
C CYS A 56 48.05 23.69 -18.61
N HIS A 57 48.85 22.62 -18.71
CA HIS A 57 49.00 21.80 -19.90
C HIS A 57 48.44 20.39 -19.71
N THR A 58 47.78 19.85 -20.72
CA THR A 58 47.42 18.42 -20.77
C THR A 58 48.39 17.64 -21.64
N PRO A 59 49.07 16.60 -21.09
CA PRO A 59 50.14 15.93 -21.83
C PRO A 59 49.65 15.01 -22.97
N HIS A 60 48.40 14.61 -22.98
CA HIS A 60 47.87 13.67 -23.94
C HIS A 60 47.19 14.32 -25.15
N SER A 61 46.21 15.19 -24.89
CA SER A 61 45.45 15.88 -25.94
C SER A 61 44.75 17.11 -25.36
N SER A 62 44.50 18.10 -26.22
CA SER A 62 43.74 19.30 -25.88
C SER A 62 43.08 19.86 -27.14
N ASP A 63 41.92 20.49 -26.95
CA ASP A 63 41.22 21.24 -27.99
C ASP A 63 41.76 22.67 -28.11
N THR A 64 42.74 23.04 -27.28
CA THR A 64 43.38 24.35 -27.26
C THR A 64 44.81 24.27 -27.76
N ASP A 65 45.33 25.38 -28.31
CA ASP A 65 46.71 25.48 -28.75
C ASP A 65 47.67 25.20 -27.58
N LYS A 66 48.85 24.65 -27.89
CA LYS A 66 49.95 24.37 -26.95
C LYS A 66 49.55 23.38 -25.84
N LEU A 67 48.60 22.52 -26.09
CA LEU A 67 48.10 21.55 -25.12
C LEU A 67 47.64 22.18 -23.80
N LEU A 68 47.06 23.37 -23.82
CA LEU A 68 46.49 23.95 -22.60
C LEU A 68 45.27 23.16 -22.15
N THR A 69 44.97 23.20 -20.85
CA THR A 69 43.78 22.57 -20.27
C THR A 69 42.49 23.15 -20.85
N HIS A 70 41.36 22.41 -20.73
CA HIS A 70 40.09 22.77 -21.37
C HIS A 70 39.62 24.18 -21.00
N SER A 71 39.78 24.57 -19.73
CA SER A 71 39.44 25.90 -19.23
C SER A 71 40.69 26.57 -18.70
N ILE A 72 41.04 27.70 -19.27
CA ILE A 72 42.18 28.55 -18.84
C ILE A 72 41.65 29.92 -18.48
N HIS A 73 42.12 30.48 -17.41
CA HIS A 73 41.75 31.82 -16.95
C HIS A 73 42.33 32.87 -17.93
N ASP A 74 41.52 33.87 -18.28
CA ASP A 74 41.91 34.88 -19.30
C ASP A 74 43.25 35.57 -19.03
N PRO A 75 43.61 36.01 -17.82
CA PRO A 75 44.96 36.59 -17.54
C PRO A 75 46.09 35.60 -17.88
N VAL A 76 45.88 34.29 -17.66
CA VAL A 76 46.86 33.26 -17.96
C VAL A 76 47.02 33.07 -19.46
N VAL A 77 45.92 33.06 -20.22
CA VAL A 77 45.95 33.00 -21.70
C VAL A 77 46.70 34.19 -22.29
N GLY A 78 46.47 35.38 -21.72
CA GLY A 78 47.14 36.64 -22.11
C GLY A 78 48.60 36.71 -21.72
N GLY A 79 49.06 35.82 -20.82
CA GLY A 79 50.41 35.90 -20.22
C GLY A 79 50.55 37.03 -19.22
N ASP A 80 49.43 37.56 -18.70
CA ASP A 80 49.39 38.67 -17.77
C ASP A 80 49.54 38.16 -16.30
N CYS A 81 50.67 37.56 -16.02
CA CYS A 81 50.93 36.97 -14.70
C CYS A 81 51.03 38.07 -13.59
N GLU A 82 51.46 39.26 -13.98
CA GLU A 82 51.56 40.40 -13.03
C GLU A 82 50.21 40.94 -12.57
N ALA A 83 49.14 40.55 -13.19
CA ALA A 83 47.79 40.87 -12.70
C ALA A 83 47.54 40.30 -11.28
N CYS A 84 48.20 39.21 -10.93
CA CYS A 84 48.04 38.54 -9.63
C CYS A 84 49.38 38.32 -8.90
N HIS A 85 50.46 38.14 -9.63
CA HIS A 85 51.78 37.82 -9.05
C HIS A 85 52.75 39.02 -9.09
N LYS A 86 53.72 39.00 -8.19
CA LYS A 86 54.80 39.98 -8.21
C LYS A 86 55.62 39.81 -9.48
N SER A 87 56.34 40.90 -9.88
CA SER A 87 57.19 40.86 -11.08
C SER A 87 58.15 39.65 -11.11
N PRO A 88 58.42 39.05 -12.30
CA PRO A 88 59.35 37.92 -12.44
C PRO A 88 60.75 38.17 -11.86
N ASP A 89 61.16 39.45 -11.76
CA ASP A 89 62.45 39.87 -11.16
C ASP A 89 62.42 40.02 -9.64
N ALA A 90 61.21 39.88 -9.00
CA ALA A 90 61.10 39.99 -7.57
C ALA A 90 61.75 38.80 -6.83
N ALA A 91 62.12 39.01 -5.56
CA ALA A 91 62.69 37.95 -4.69
C ALA A 91 61.77 36.74 -4.54
N GLN A 92 60.47 36.96 -4.67
CA GLN A 92 59.40 35.95 -4.63
C GLN A 92 58.38 36.22 -5.78
N PRO A 93 58.69 35.85 -7.00
CA PRO A 93 57.90 36.20 -8.16
C PRO A 93 56.47 35.58 -8.13
N TRP A 94 56.31 34.41 -7.47
CA TRP A 94 55.00 33.76 -7.28
C TRP A 94 54.22 34.32 -6.10
N GLY A 95 54.78 35.27 -5.34
CA GLY A 95 54.01 35.95 -4.29
C GLY A 95 52.88 36.78 -4.88
N LEU A 96 51.70 36.72 -4.28
CA LEU A 96 50.54 37.54 -4.69
C LEU A 96 50.83 39.01 -4.44
N ILE A 97 50.24 39.88 -5.25
CA ILE A 97 50.32 41.35 -5.10
C ILE A 97 49.37 41.88 -4.02
N ASP A 98 48.29 41.14 -3.73
CA ASP A 98 47.31 41.42 -2.69
C ASP A 98 46.74 40.09 -2.15
N GLU A 99 45.81 40.13 -1.17
CA GLU A 99 45.10 38.95 -0.70
C GLU A 99 44.27 38.33 -1.84
N ALA A 100 44.13 36.98 -1.85
CA ALA A 100 43.52 36.24 -2.96
C ALA A 100 42.07 36.70 -3.23
N GLU A 101 41.28 36.93 -2.18
CA GLU A 101 39.90 37.43 -2.28
C GLU A 101 39.87 38.78 -3.02
N VAL A 102 40.67 39.76 -2.58
CA VAL A 102 40.76 41.10 -3.17
C VAL A 102 41.15 41.03 -4.66
N LEU A 103 42.07 40.13 -5.00
CA LEU A 103 42.49 39.92 -6.40
C LEU A 103 41.33 39.40 -7.27
N CYS A 104 40.56 38.42 -6.77
CA CYS A 104 39.41 37.90 -7.50
C CYS A 104 38.34 39.00 -7.68
N GLU A 105 37.97 39.71 -6.64
CA GLU A 105 36.96 40.77 -6.64
C GLU A 105 37.32 41.99 -7.49
N SER A 106 38.63 42.21 -7.76
CA SER A 106 39.04 43.29 -8.66
C SER A 106 38.49 43.16 -10.09
N CYS A 107 38.09 41.97 -10.50
CA CYS A 107 37.54 41.64 -11.82
C CYS A 107 36.18 40.94 -11.77
N HIS A 108 35.90 40.18 -10.72
CA HIS A 108 34.65 39.46 -10.51
C HIS A 108 33.74 40.22 -9.55
N ASP A 109 32.62 40.78 -10.05
CA ASP A 109 31.64 41.44 -9.19
C ASP A 109 30.89 40.41 -8.37
N MET A 110 30.98 40.50 -7.06
CA MET A 110 30.33 39.60 -6.12
C MET A 110 28.80 39.65 -6.24
N ALA A 111 28.21 40.77 -6.68
CA ALA A 111 26.79 40.85 -6.96
C ALA A 111 26.35 39.95 -8.12
N ASP A 112 27.24 39.69 -9.09
CA ASP A 112 26.98 38.79 -10.21
C ASP A 112 27.34 37.34 -9.85
N VAL A 113 28.34 37.11 -9.01
CA VAL A 113 28.79 35.78 -8.60
C VAL A 113 27.83 35.13 -7.58
N ALA A 114 27.36 35.90 -6.60
CA ALA A 114 26.50 35.44 -5.52
C ALA A 114 25.42 36.50 -5.20
N PRO A 115 24.42 36.66 -6.05
CA PRO A 115 23.45 37.73 -5.94
C PRO A 115 22.53 37.66 -4.71
N GLU A 116 22.26 36.47 -4.21
CA GLU A 116 21.39 36.20 -3.05
C GLU A 116 21.82 34.90 -2.32
N GLY A 117 21.74 34.87 -1.01
CA GLY A 117 21.94 33.67 -0.18
C GLY A 117 23.27 32.97 -0.39
N VAL A 118 24.32 33.48 0.25
CA VAL A 118 25.69 33.12 -0.06
C VAL A 118 26.11 31.79 0.56
N HIS A 119 26.74 30.90 -0.20
CA HIS A 119 27.42 29.72 0.30
C HIS A 119 28.60 30.14 1.19
N ALA A 120 28.75 29.55 2.38
CA ALA A 120 29.73 30.00 3.36
C ALA A 120 31.18 30.16 2.84
N PRO A 121 31.76 29.26 2.02
CA PRO A 121 33.08 29.46 1.44
C PRO A 121 33.14 30.67 0.48
N VAL A 122 32.04 30.99 -0.21
CA VAL A 122 31.97 32.17 -1.11
C VAL A 122 31.89 33.45 -0.27
N GLU A 123 31.09 33.47 0.79
CA GLU A 123 31.03 34.57 1.77
C GLU A 123 32.37 34.84 2.42
N GLY A 124 33.14 33.77 2.71
CA GLY A 124 34.47 33.84 3.27
C GLY A 124 35.59 34.18 2.29
N GLY A 125 35.29 34.40 0.98
CA GLY A 125 36.32 34.69 -0.02
C GLY A 125 37.18 33.48 -0.39
N GLU A 126 36.76 32.26 -0.01
CA GLU A 126 37.55 31.02 -0.19
C GLU A 126 37.47 30.47 -1.62
N CYS A 127 37.61 31.33 -2.63
CA CYS A 127 37.46 30.98 -4.04
C CYS A 127 38.35 29.81 -4.47
N LEU A 128 39.58 29.76 -3.96
CA LEU A 128 40.57 28.74 -4.27
C LEU A 128 40.29 27.36 -3.66
N SER A 129 39.32 27.24 -2.78
CA SER A 129 38.84 25.96 -2.25
C SER A 129 38.15 25.15 -3.33
N CYS A 130 37.55 25.82 -4.32
CA CYS A 130 36.79 25.22 -5.42
C CYS A 130 37.47 25.41 -6.77
N HIS A 131 38.09 26.57 -7.03
CA HIS A 131 38.63 26.96 -8.33
C HIS A 131 40.15 26.89 -8.37
N ASN A 132 40.69 26.52 -9.56
CA ASN A 132 42.09 26.70 -9.89
C ASN A 132 42.24 27.93 -10.79
N PRO A 133 42.87 29.02 -10.29
CA PRO A 133 42.91 30.31 -11.02
C PRO A 133 43.78 30.29 -12.27
N HIS A 134 44.57 29.25 -12.49
CA HIS A 134 45.42 29.14 -13.69
C HIS A 134 44.69 28.37 -14.80
N GLY A 135 44.10 27.23 -14.49
CA GLY A 135 43.41 26.42 -15.48
C GLY A 135 42.89 25.11 -14.90
N SER A 136 41.95 24.53 -15.60
CA SER A 136 41.35 23.26 -15.20
C SER A 136 40.91 22.45 -16.44
N GLY A 137 40.92 21.14 -16.30
CA GLY A 137 40.28 20.25 -17.27
C GLY A 137 38.76 20.29 -17.24
N ARG A 138 38.15 21.23 -16.50
CA ARG A 138 36.70 21.36 -16.29
C ARG A 138 36.27 22.81 -16.55
N ALA A 139 35.02 22.96 -16.91
CA ALA A 139 34.40 24.31 -17.08
C ALA A 139 34.52 25.13 -15.79
N ALA A 140 34.47 26.46 -15.93
CA ALA A 140 34.54 27.42 -14.84
C ALA A 140 35.73 27.23 -13.89
N LEU A 141 36.84 26.69 -14.36
CA LEU A 141 38.08 26.49 -13.59
C LEU A 141 37.93 25.60 -12.36
N VAL A 142 36.88 24.77 -12.25
CA VAL A 142 36.62 23.91 -11.10
C VAL A 142 37.76 22.87 -10.95
N SER A 143 38.36 22.80 -9.75
CA SER A 143 39.56 21.99 -9.48
C SER A 143 39.32 20.47 -9.52
N LYS A 144 38.15 20.01 -9.10
CA LYS A 144 37.73 18.59 -9.02
C LYS A 144 36.37 18.39 -9.66
N LYS A 145 35.94 17.13 -9.85
CA LYS A 145 34.54 16.83 -10.21
C LYS A 145 33.60 17.35 -9.12
N PRO A 146 32.43 17.91 -9.46
CA PRO A 146 31.53 18.51 -8.48
C PRO A 146 31.30 17.62 -7.26
N ARG A 147 30.94 16.34 -7.48
CA ARG A 147 30.77 15.39 -6.38
C ARG A 147 31.98 15.29 -5.45
N GLN A 148 33.19 15.16 -6.01
CA GLN A 148 34.40 15.02 -5.20
C GLN A 148 34.70 16.29 -4.41
N LEU A 149 34.42 17.43 -5.00
CA LEU A 149 34.63 18.74 -4.39
C LEU A 149 33.67 18.98 -3.22
N CYS A 150 32.36 18.76 -3.48
CA CYS A 150 31.33 19.06 -2.49
C CYS A 150 31.42 18.15 -1.23
N VAL A 151 31.64 16.83 -1.43
CA VAL A 151 31.70 15.87 -0.31
C VAL A 151 32.95 16.00 0.56
N GLU A 152 33.93 16.82 0.21
CA GLU A 152 35.06 17.13 1.10
C GLU A 152 34.65 17.92 2.34
N CYS A 153 33.54 18.65 2.25
CA CYS A 153 32.96 19.43 3.36
C CYS A 153 31.58 18.92 3.79
N HIS A 154 30.83 18.29 2.88
CA HIS A 154 29.48 17.78 3.13
C HIS A 154 29.51 16.28 3.46
N ASP A 155 30.02 15.94 4.64
CA ASP A 155 30.15 14.55 5.11
C ASP A 155 28.81 13.85 5.28
N ASP A 156 27.79 14.56 5.72
CA ASP A 156 26.41 14.07 5.88
C ASP A 156 25.81 13.61 4.55
N VAL A 157 25.92 14.43 3.51
CA VAL A 157 25.50 14.07 2.16
C VAL A 157 26.31 12.89 1.63
N SER A 158 27.62 12.87 1.91
CA SER A 158 28.49 11.73 1.54
C SER A 158 27.97 10.41 2.10
N LEU A 159 27.47 10.40 3.35
CA LEU A 159 26.84 9.22 3.97
C LEU A 159 25.51 8.85 3.34
N GLU A 160 24.72 9.82 2.89
CA GLU A 160 23.47 9.54 2.16
C GLU A 160 23.73 8.91 0.80
N LEU A 161 24.74 9.35 0.07
CA LEU A 161 25.11 8.84 -1.25
C LEU A 161 25.57 7.37 -1.26
N VAL A 162 25.83 6.74 -0.12
CA VAL A 162 26.21 5.32 -0.02
C VAL A 162 25.09 4.43 0.49
N LYS A 163 23.92 4.98 0.83
CA LYS A 163 22.74 4.24 1.27
C LYS A 163 22.20 3.30 0.17
N SER A 164 21.31 2.38 0.55
CA SER A 164 20.82 1.31 -0.32
C SER A 164 19.98 1.81 -1.51
N SER A 165 19.18 2.85 -1.30
CA SER A 165 18.40 3.56 -2.31
C SER A 165 19.07 4.90 -2.60
N ARG A 166 19.50 5.12 -3.82
CA ARG A 166 20.29 6.29 -4.21
C ARG A 166 19.62 7.03 -5.35
N HIS A 167 19.59 8.34 -5.26
CA HIS A 167 19.17 9.18 -6.36
C HIS A 167 20.36 9.34 -7.32
N GLN A 168 20.23 8.81 -8.52
CA GLN A 168 21.34 8.76 -9.48
C GLN A 168 21.96 10.13 -9.75
N PRO A 169 21.18 11.21 -10.06
CA PRO A 169 21.75 12.55 -10.31
C PRO A 169 22.60 13.07 -9.16
N ALA A 170 22.20 12.86 -7.91
CA ALA A 170 22.96 13.27 -6.73
C ALA A 170 24.33 12.57 -6.63
N GLY A 171 24.43 11.35 -7.18
CA GLY A 171 25.68 10.62 -7.25
C GLY A 171 26.64 11.09 -8.35
N GLU A 172 26.17 11.89 -9.28
CA GLU A 172 26.93 12.31 -10.48
C GLU A 172 27.35 13.78 -10.41
N ASP A 173 26.40 14.69 -10.31
CA ASP A 173 26.66 16.13 -10.36
C ASP A 173 25.69 16.92 -9.48
N CYS A 174 26.21 17.51 -8.42
CA CYS A 174 25.44 18.31 -7.45
C CYS A 174 24.85 19.59 -8.09
N THR A 175 25.50 20.14 -9.12
CA THR A 175 25.10 21.38 -9.78
C THR A 175 23.89 21.25 -10.68
N LEU A 176 23.38 20.03 -10.87
CA LEU A 176 22.08 19.81 -11.55
C LEU A 176 20.90 20.38 -10.73
N CYS A 177 21.04 20.45 -9.42
CA CYS A 177 20.00 20.91 -8.50
C CYS A 177 20.46 22.11 -7.67
N HIS A 178 21.76 22.21 -7.37
CA HIS A 178 22.32 23.24 -6.49
C HIS A 178 23.09 24.32 -7.24
N VAL A 179 22.96 25.56 -6.79
CA VAL A 179 23.76 26.71 -7.24
C VAL A 179 24.90 26.91 -6.24
N ALA A 180 26.12 26.54 -6.65
CA ALA A 180 27.27 26.45 -5.74
C ALA A 180 27.68 27.77 -5.07
N HIS A 181 27.39 28.91 -5.67
CA HIS A 181 27.69 30.21 -5.09
C HIS A 181 26.57 30.75 -4.19
N GLY A 182 25.34 30.26 -4.39
CA GLY A 182 24.17 30.61 -3.60
C GLY A 182 23.18 31.52 -4.34
N ASN A 183 21.90 31.28 -4.13
CA ASN A 183 20.81 32.10 -4.59
C ASN A 183 19.54 31.94 -3.75
N SER A 184 19.52 30.96 -2.83
CA SER A 184 18.36 30.62 -2.01
C SER A 184 18.75 29.74 -0.84
N GLU A 185 17.83 29.52 0.09
CA GLU A 185 18.00 28.54 1.15
C GLU A 185 18.26 27.13 0.58
N GLY A 186 19.26 26.44 1.11
CA GLY A 186 19.71 25.13 0.59
C GLY A 186 20.40 25.17 -0.76
N LEU A 187 20.70 26.35 -1.30
CA LEU A 187 21.37 26.56 -2.58
C LEU A 187 20.63 25.91 -3.77
N ILE A 188 19.31 25.78 -3.71
CA ILE A 188 18.52 25.15 -4.78
C ILE A 188 18.27 26.13 -5.92
N ALA A 189 18.39 25.66 -7.15
CA ALA A 189 18.12 26.41 -8.34
C ALA A 189 16.60 26.57 -8.55
N GLY A 190 16.02 27.67 -8.07
CA GLY A 190 14.60 27.96 -8.21
C GLY A 190 13.70 27.22 -7.21
N ASP A 191 12.49 26.92 -7.62
CA ASP A 191 11.52 26.18 -6.81
C ASP A 191 11.88 24.69 -6.74
N VAL A 192 11.85 24.10 -5.54
CA VAL A 192 12.22 22.70 -5.30
C VAL A 192 11.30 21.74 -6.08
N SER A 193 10.00 22.00 -6.06
CA SER A 193 9.01 21.16 -6.73
C SER A 193 9.20 21.16 -8.25
N GLU A 194 9.33 22.36 -8.82
CA GLU A 194 9.60 22.54 -10.26
C GLU A 194 10.93 21.87 -10.66
N GLY A 195 11.96 21.95 -9.82
CA GLY A 195 13.24 21.29 -10.03
C GLY A 195 13.09 19.76 -10.11
N CYS A 196 12.30 19.16 -9.20
CA CYS A 196 12.00 17.73 -9.24
C CYS A 196 11.17 17.34 -10.47
N LEU A 197 10.09 18.08 -10.73
CA LEU A 197 9.15 17.82 -11.82
C LEU A 197 9.75 18.05 -13.20
N GLY A 198 10.87 18.77 -13.30
CA GLY A 198 11.63 18.93 -14.53
C GLY A 198 12.16 17.61 -15.12
N CYS A 199 12.36 16.60 -14.26
CA CYS A 199 12.79 15.27 -14.65
C CYS A 199 11.71 14.20 -14.37
N HIS A 200 10.85 14.42 -13.39
CA HIS A 200 9.80 13.49 -12.98
C HIS A 200 8.47 13.82 -13.69
N GLU A 201 8.42 13.61 -15.00
CA GLU A 201 7.27 13.94 -15.86
C GLU A 201 5.99 13.18 -15.45
N GLN A 202 6.10 11.94 -15.00
CA GLN A 202 4.95 11.17 -14.53
C GLN A 202 4.29 11.87 -13.33
N GLN A 203 5.07 12.32 -12.35
CA GLN A 203 4.58 13.02 -11.18
C GLN A 203 3.98 14.36 -11.53
N ARG A 204 4.49 15.04 -12.56
CA ARG A 204 3.87 16.24 -13.12
C ARG A 204 2.46 15.97 -13.67
N HIS A 205 2.26 14.86 -14.37
CA HIS A 205 0.94 14.45 -14.84
C HIS A 205 0.01 14.00 -13.68
N GLU A 206 0.56 13.41 -12.63
CA GLU A 206 -0.21 13.05 -11.45
C GLU A 206 -0.84 14.27 -10.75
N GLN A 207 -0.21 15.45 -10.81
CA GLN A 207 -0.79 16.71 -10.30
C GLN A 207 -2.05 17.18 -11.04
N GLU A 208 -2.32 16.65 -12.23
CA GLU A 208 -3.50 16.98 -13.02
C GLU A 208 -4.71 16.06 -12.72
N LEU A 209 -4.54 15.06 -11.85
CA LEU A 209 -5.60 14.12 -11.49
C LEU A 209 -6.62 14.73 -10.54
N ASP A 210 -7.82 14.16 -10.50
CA ASP A 210 -8.96 14.69 -9.73
C ASP A 210 -8.73 14.70 -8.20
N ASN A 211 -7.94 13.75 -7.70
CA ASN A 211 -7.62 13.63 -6.27
C ASN A 211 -6.12 13.65 -6.09
N VAL A 212 -5.61 14.76 -5.60
CA VAL A 212 -4.19 15.00 -5.32
C VAL A 212 -3.96 15.00 -3.83
N HIS A 213 -2.91 14.32 -3.37
CA HIS A 213 -2.54 14.30 -1.95
C HIS A 213 -2.01 15.69 -1.54
N PRO A 214 -2.53 16.34 -0.48
CA PRO A 214 -2.19 17.72 -0.17
C PRO A 214 -0.70 18.04 -0.05
N PRO A 215 0.18 17.21 0.58
CA PRO A 215 1.62 17.47 0.58
C PRO A 215 2.24 17.45 -0.83
N PHE A 216 1.75 16.58 -1.70
CA PHE A 216 2.20 16.49 -3.08
C PHE A 216 1.69 17.67 -3.92
N GLU A 217 0.44 18.08 -3.73
CA GLU A 217 -0.11 19.30 -4.34
C GLU A 217 0.67 20.56 -3.93
N GLY A 218 1.06 20.63 -2.65
CA GLY A 218 1.86 21.71 -2.10
C GLY A 218 3.35 21.68 -2.48
N GLY A 219 3.79 20.68 -3.24
CA GLY A 219 5.19 20.56 -3.68
C GLY A 219 6.16 20.11 -2.58
N SER A 220 5.67 19.61 -1.45
CA SER A 220 6.48 19.16 -0.30
C SER A 220 7.16 17.80 -0.54
N CYS A 221 7.89 17.66 -1.64
CA CYS A 221 8.52 16.39 -2.05
C CYS A 221 9.47 15.85 -0.98
N THR A 222 10.23 16.74 -0.36
CA THR A 222 11.28 16.38 0.63
C THR A 222 10.75 16.03 2.02
N ASP A 223 9.47 16.25 2.31
CA ASP A 223 8.85 15.77 3.54
C ASP A 223 8.77 14.24 3.55
N CYS A 224 8.66 13.63 2.36
CA CYS A 224 8.55 12.20 2.19
C CYS A 224 9.81 11.56 1.59
N HIS A 225 10.56 12.29 0.75
CA HIS A 225 11.70 11.77 0.01
C HIS A 225 13.02 12.45 0.39
N SER A 226 14.10 11.64 0.53
CA SER A 226 15.47 12.14 0.58
C SER A 226 16.02 12.25 -0.84
N PRO A 227 16.35 13.46 -1.34
CA PRO A 227 16.82 13.64 -2.72
C PRO A 227 18.23 13.11 -2.98
N HIS A 228 18.99 12.78 -1.97
CA HIS A 228 20.36 12.26 -2.10
C HIS A 228 20.40 10.73 -2.00
N GLY A 229 19.82 10.17 -0.94
CA GLY A 229 19.80 8.73 -0.71
C GLY A 229 19.10 8.36 0.59
N SER A 230 18.59 7.13 0.63
CA SER A 230 17.85 6.57 1.76
C SER A 230 18.12 5.08 1.93
N ASP A 231 17.90 4.55 3.13
CA ASP A 231 17.90 3.10 3.37
C ASP A 231 16.53 2.46 3.03
N HIS A 232 15.56 3.29 2.62
CA HIS A 232 14.21 2.85 2.25
C HIS A 232 13.97 2.95 0.73
N GLY A 233 13.14 2.06 0.21
CA GLY A 233 12.77 2.07 -1.21
C GLY A 233 12.11 3.37 -1.64
N ALA A 234 12.26 3.72 -2.93
CA ALA A 234 11.77 4.98 -3.50
C ALA A 234 12.27 6.24 -2.77
N LEU A 235 13.46 6.16 -2.17
CA LEU A 235 14.09 7.28 -1.44
C LEU A 235 13.25 7.85 -0.29
N THR A 236 12.32 7.10 0.30
CA THR A 236 11.54 7.62 1.42
C THR A 236 12.40 7.85 2.65
N VAL A 237 12.12 8.92 3.41
CA VAL A 237 12.91 9.30 4.61
C VAL A 237 12.77 8.31 5.77
N LYS A 238 11.65 7.54 5.78
CA LYS A 238 11.34 6.48 6.73
C LYS A 238 10.77 5.27 6.01
N ASN A 239 10.57 4.15 6.70
CA ASN A 239 9.75 3.09 6.15
C ASN A 239 8.31 3.60 5.90
N ARG A 240 7.65 3.04 4.91
CA ARG A 240 6.35 3.55 4.42
C ARG A 240 5.28 3.66 5.51
N PHE A 241 5.24 2.68 6.42
CA PHE A 241 4.25 2.68 7.48
C PHE A 241 4.47 3.84 8.45
N GLU A 242 5.68 3.99 8.96
CA GLU A 242 6.05 5.10 9.85
C GLU A 242 5.87 6.47 9.18
N LEU A 243 6.21 6.56 7.88
CA LEU A 243 6.07 7.79 7.12
C LEU A 243 4.61 8.26 7.04
N CYS A 244 3.67 7.34 6.77
CA CYS A 244 2.25 7.68 6.75
C CYS A 244 1.74 8.12 8.13
N LEU A 245 2.23 7.45 9.21
CA LEU A 245 1.82 7.73 10.59
C LEU A 245 2.31 9.08 11.13
N ASP A 246 3.26 9.74 10.50
CA ASP A 246 3.69 11.08 10.91
C ASP A 246 2.55 12.11 10.80
N CYS A 247 1.58 11.88 9.92
CA CYS A 247 0.46 12.78 9.67
C CYS A 247 -0.92 12.11 9.86
N HIS A 248 -1.00 10.79 9.71
CA HIS A 248 -2.24 10.03 9.84
C HIS A 248 -2.30 9.30 11.18
N ASP A 249 -3.01 9.86 12.16
CA ASP A 249 -3.13 9.30 13.51
C ASP A 249 -4.03 8.07 13.60
N ASP A 250 -5.08 7.98 12.74
CA ASP A 250 -6.07 6.89 12.77
C ASP A 250 -5.48 5.49 12.62
N PRO A 251 -4.49 5.23 11.72
CA PRO A 251 -3.96 3.88 11.52
C PRO A 251 -3.38 3.22 12.77
N GLN A 252 -2.88 3.98 13.73
CA GLN A 252 -2.41 3.42 15.02
C GLN A 252 -3.57 2.84 15.82
N SER A 253 -4.71 3.52 15.85
CA SER A 253 -5.91 3.05 16.53
C SER A 253 -6.46 1.77 15.90
N TRP A 254 -6.39 1.65 14.56
CA TRP A 254 -6.85 0.47 13.83
C TRP A 254 -6.15 -0.82 14.24
N LEU A 255 -4.85 -0.75 14.57
CA LEU A 255 -4.08 -1.92 15.01
C LEU A 255 -4.55 -2.49 16.36
N THR A 256 -5.33 -1.74 17.13
CA THR A 256 -5.90 -2.18 18.41
C THR A 256 -7.26 -2.85 18.27
N HIS A 257 -7.88 -2.81 17.09
CA HIS A 257 -9.17 -3.42 16.83
C HIS A 257 -9.10 -4.94 16.82
N LYS A 258 -10.23 -5.62 17.04
CA LYS A 258 -10.31 -7.10 17.07
C LYS A 258 -9.99 -7.73 15.72
N SER A 259 -10.38 -7.08 14.64
CA SER A 259 -10.15 -7.51 13.27
C SER A 259 -9.41 -6.40 12.53
N VAL A 260 -8.22 -6.70 12.06
CA VAL A 260 -7.39 -5.77 11.30
C VAL A 260 -7.06 -6.41 9.97
N HIS A 261 -7.27 -5.69 8.88
CA HIS A 261 -6.98 -6.17 7.53
C HIS A 261 -5.49 -6.47 7.38
N ALA A 262 -5.14 -7.58 6.75
CA ALA A 262 -3.75 -8.04 6.68
C ALA A 262 -2.78 -7.00 6.09
N PRO A 263 -3.10 -6.28 4.98
CA PRO A 263 -2.23 -5.23 4.46
C PRO A 263 -1.96 -4.11 5.45
N ILE A 264 -2.94 -3.74 6.28
CA ILE A 264 -2.78 -2.71 7.32
C ILE A 264 -1.80 -3.15 8.40
N LYS A 265 -1.88 -4.43 8.85
CA LYS A 265 -0.96 -4.98 9.85
C LYS A 265 0.51 -4.89 9.45
N ILE A 266 0.80 -4.96 8.17
CA ILE A 266 2.15 -4.95 7.62
C ILE A 266 2.50 -3.62 6.92
N GLY A 267 1.66 -2.60 7.08
CA GLY A 267 1.92 -1.24 6.60
C GLY A 267 1.90 -1.07 5.08
N GLN A 268 1.14 -1.90 4.37
CA GLN A 268 1.02 -1.85 2.91
C GLN A 268 -0.09 -0.89 2.46
N CYS A 269 -0.01 0.38 2.86
CA CYS A 269 -1.02 1.39 2.52
C CYS A 269 -1.14 1.59 1.00
N ASN A 270 -0.03 1.59 0.29
CA ASN A 270 0.01 1.77 -1.17
C ASN A 270 -0.33 0.52 -2.00
N SER A 271 -0.78 -0.56 -1.37
CA SER A 271 -1.47 -1.62 -2.13
C SER A 271 -2.89 -1.19 -2.55
N CYS A 272 -3.43 -0.16 -1.89
CA CYS A 272 -4.77 0.35 -2.13
C CYS A 272 -4.78 1.84 -2.48
N HIS A 273 -3.84 2.62 -1.93
CA HIS A 273 -3.77 4.07 -2.09
C HIS A 273 -2.55 4.51 -2.90
N ALA A 274 -2.76 5.44 -3.81
CA ALA A 274 -1.70 6.18 -4.50
C ALA A 274 -1.19 7.29 -3.56
N PRO A 275 0.13 7.36 -3.26
CA PRO A 275 0.63 8.35 -2.31
C PRO A 275 0.69 9.78 -2.86
N HIS A 276 0.66 9.95 -4.16
CA HIS A 276 0.71 11.24 -4.83
C HIS A 276 -0.65 11.72 -5.28
N ALA A 277 -1.29 11.00 -6.18
CA ALA A 277 -2.58 11.35 -6.75
C ALA A 277 -3.25 10.16 -7.41
N SER A 278 -4.56 10.20 -7.55
CA SER A 278 -5.32 9.23 -8.33
C SER A 278 -6.59 9.84 -8.93
N ALA A 279 -7.19 9.14 -9.89
CA ALA A 279 -8.51 9.48 -10.41
C ALA A 279 -9.64 9.07 -9.43
N GLY A 280 -9.37 8.10 -8.55
CA GLY A 280 -10.35 7.57 -7.60
C GLY A 280 -10.45 8.39 -6.31
N PRO A 281 -11.60 8.39 -5.61
CA PRO A 281 -11.77 9.07 -4.34
C PRO A 281 -10.82 8.48 -3.28
N SER A 282 -10.43 9.30 -2.30
CA SER A 282 -9.52 8.89 -1.23
C SER A 282 -8.19 8.30 -1.71
N LEU A 283 -7.73 8.74 -2.87
CA LEU A 283 -6.48 8.28 -3.50
C LEU A 283 -6.47 6.78 -3.79
N LEU A 284 -7.60 6.14 -4.04
CA LEU A 284 -7.64 4.72 -4.39
C LEU A 284 -7.03 4.48 -5.77
N LEU A 285 -6.29 3.37 -5.90
CA LEU A 285 -5.60 2.97 -7.15
C LEU A 285 -6.57 2.54 -8.24
N ASP A 286 -7.74 2.00 -7.85
CA ASP A 286 -8.79 1.53 -8.75
C ASP A 286 -10.16 1.77 -8.09
N ASP A 287 -11.24 1.45 -8.81
CA ASP A 287 -12.55 1.40 -8.17
C ASP A 287 -12.56 0.35 -7.04
N ARG A 288 -13.47 0.53 -6.08
CA ARG A 288 -13.52 -0.31 -4.87
C ARG A 288 -13.65 -1.80 -5.17
N ASN A 289 -14.44 -2.14 -6.17
CA ASN A 289 -14.71 -3.53 -6.52
C ASN A 289 -13.46 -4.18 -7.14
N GLY A 290 -12.87 -3.55 -8.17
CA GLY A 290 -11.63 -3.99 -8.79
C GLY A 290 -10.52 -4.19 -7.75
N LEU A 291 -10.33 -3.19 -6.90
CA LEU A 291 -9.30 -3.19 -5.86
C LEU A 291 -9.43 -4.34 -4.85
N CYS A 292 -10.64 -4.61 -4.37
CA CYS A 292 -10.88 -5.73 -3.45
C CYS A 292 -10.64 -7.08 -4.13
N LEU A 293 -11.12 -7.22 -5.35
CA LEU A 293 -11.10 -8.48 -6.10
C LEU A 293 -9.73 -8.87 -6.64
N GLU A 294 -8.77 -7.95 -6.70
CA GLU A 294 -7.37 -8.31 -7.00
C GLU A 294 -6.82 -9.39 -6.05
N CYS A 295 -7.21 -9.33 -4.79
CA CYS A 295 -6.76 -10.28 -3.76
C CYS A 295 -7.86 -11.26 -3.33
N HIS A 296 -9.13 -10.84 -3.32
CA HIS A 296 -10.27 -11.63 -2.85
C HIS A 296 -10.98 -12.40 -3.97
N GLN A 297 -10.22 -13.04 -4.85
CA GLN A 297 -10.77 -13.85 -5.97
C GLN A 297 -11.62 -15.04 -5.49
N SER A 298 -11.35 -15.57 -4.29
CA SER A 298 -12.15 -16.65 -3.69
C SER A 298 -13.56 -16.19 -3.37
N ALA A 299 -13.77 -14.95 -2.97
CA ALA A 299 -15.10 -14.39 -2.76
C ALA A 299 -15.94 -14.46 -4.06
N MET A 300 -15.32 -14.16 -5.20
CA MET A 300 -15.95 -14.34 -6.52
C MET A 300 -16.28 -15.81 -6.83
N ALA A 301 -15.41 -16.73 -6.43
CA ALA A 301 -15.62 -18.16 -6.67
C ALA A 301 -16.73 -18.74 -5.78
N GLU A 302 -16.84 -18.28 -4.54
CA GLU A 302 -17.92 -18.64 -3.61
C GLU A 302 -19.26 -18.08 -4.08
N ALA A 303 -19.25 -16.89 -4.66
CA ALA A 303 -20.39 -16.23 -5.26
C ALA A 303 -20.73 -16.71 -6.69
N ASN A 304 -20.01 -17.69 -7.26
CA ASN A 304 -20.35 -18.34 -8.53
C ASN A 304 -21.63 -19.20 -8.44
N GLY A 305 -22.58 -18.72 -7.62
CA GLY A 305 -23.96 -19.20 -7.56
C GLY A 305 -24.81 -18.59 -8.69
N ASP A 306 -25.97 -19.18 -8.94
CA ASP A 306 -26.94 -18.62 -9.90
C ASP A 306 -27.58 -17.32 -9.38
N ALA A 307 -27.46 -17.02 -8.07
CA ALA A 307 -27.93 -15.82 -7.42
C ALA A 307 -26.86 -15.14 -6.58
N LEU A 308 -26.67 -13.83 -6.79
CA LEU A 308 -25.79 -12.97 -6.02
C LEU A 308 -26.62 -12.08 -5.08
N HIS A 309 -26.11 -11.81 -3.88
CA HIS A 309 -26.69 -10.84 -2.98
C HIS A 309 -26.52 -9.43 -3.57
N ALA A 310 -27.57 -8.63 -3.63
CA ALA A 310 -27.56 -7.37 -4.36
C ALA A 310 -26.40 -6.43 -4.00
N PRO A 311 -26.05 -6.13 -2.72
CA PRO A 311 -24.90 -5.30 -2.39
C PRO A 311 -23.57 -5.88 -2.90
N TYR A 312 -23.46 -7.20 -2.93
CA TYR A 312 -22.27 -7.87 -3.45
C TYR A 312 -22.20 -7.79 -4.99
N GLU A 313 -23.32 -7.98 -5.68
CA GLU A 313 -23.42 -7.84 -7.15
C GLU A 313 -23.06 -6.42 -7.60
N GLU A 314 -23.44 -5.42 -6.82
CA GLU A 314 -23.13 -4.01 -7.06
C GLU A 314 -21.69 -3.63 -6.68
N GLY A 315 -20.91 -4.54 -6.09
CA GLY A 315 -19.54 -4.28 -5.61
C GLY A 315 -19.49 -3.37 -4.38
N ALA A 316 -20.58 -3.23 -3.66
CA ALA A 316 -20.71 -2.38 -2.47
C ALA A 316 -20.15 -3.06 -1.20
N CYS A 317 -18.88 -3.50 -1.25
CA CYS A 317 -18.24 -4.26 -0.19
C CYS A 317 -18.21 -3.52 1.14
N ASP A 318 -18.04 -2.20 1.11
CA ASP A 318 -17.92 -1.32 2.28
C ASP A 318 -19.25 -1.01 2.98
N VAL A 319 -20.39 -1.43 2.41
CA VAL A 319 -21.67 -1.41 3.11
C VAL A 319 -21.67 -2.37 4.31
N CYS A 320 -20.96 -3.50 4.17
CA CYS A 320 -20.85 -4.52 5.22
C CYS A 320 -19.48 -4.57 5.87
N HIS A 321 -18.39 -4.21 5.16
CA HIS A 321 -17.02 -4.38 5.62
C HIS A 321 -16.28 -3.05 5.80
N GLN A 322 -15.49 -2.95 6.87
CA GLN A 322 -14.50 -1.89 7.07
C GLN A 322 -13.17 -2.33 6.45
N PRO A 323 -12.65 -1.63 5.42
CA PRO A 323 -11.47 -2.08 4.69
C PRO A 323 -10.16 -2.03 5.49
N HIS A 324 -10.09 -1.23 6.55
CA HIS A 324 -8.89 -1.09 7.35
C HIS A 324 -8.92 -1.99 8.59
N SER A 325 -9.90 -1.82 9.45
CA SER A 325 -10.04 -2.58 10.69
C SER A 325 -11.42 -2.40 11.31
N SER A 326 -11.83 -3.32 12.18
CA SER A 326 -13.10 -3.28 12.89
C SER A 326 -13.00 -3.95 14.25
N ASN A 327 -13.87 -3.57 15.17
CA ASN A 327 -14.07 -4.27 16.44
C ASN A 327 -14.98 -5.51 16.31
N HIS A 328 -15.43 -5.81 15.09
CA HIS A 328 -16.23 -6.98 14.76
C HIS A 328 -15.42 -7.98 13.92
N LEU A 329 -15.76 -9.27 13.99
CA LEU A 329 -15.12 -10.29 13.20
C LEU A 329 -15.33 -10.05 11.70
N ASN A 330 -14.45 -10.57 10.88
CA ASN A 330 -14.49 -10.45 9.42
C ASN A 330 -14.56 -9.00 8.91
N LEU A 331 -14.03 -8.05 9.67
CA LEU A 331 -14.05 -6.61 9.33
C LEU A 331 -15.47 -6.04 9.15
N LEU A 332 -16.49 -6.60 9.76
CA LEU A 332 -17.83 -6.05 9.64
C LEU A 332 -17.93 -4.64 10.25
N VAL A 333 -18.74 -3.77 9.63
CA VAL A 333 -18.97 -2.38 10.10
C VAL A 333 -19.61 -2.33 11.47
N GLU A 334 -20.48 -3.30 11.76
CA GLU A 334 -21.21 -3.49 13.03
C GLU A 334 -21.26 -4.98 13.36
N LYS A 335 -21.99 -5.36 14.45
CA LYS A 335 -22.29 -6.77 14.70
C LYS A 335 -23.06 -7.37 13.52
N GLN A 336 -22.83 -8.63 13.24
CA GLN A 336 -23.47 -9.32 12.12
C GLN A 336 -25.01 -9.14 12.11
N SER A 337 -25.66 -9.27 13.26
CA SER A 337 -27.10 -9.05 13.37
C SER A 337 -27.53 -7.64 12.96
N GLU A 338 -26.77 -6.64 13.36
CA GLU A 338 -27.05 -5.22 13.08
C GLU A 338 -26.81 -4.92 11.59
N VAL A 339 -25.74 -5.47 11.01
CA VAL A 339 -25.45 -5.34 9.57
C VAL A 339 -26.59 -5.93 8.72
N CYS A 340 -27.03 -7.15 9.05
CA CYS A 340 -28.10 -7.80 8.29
C CYS A 340 -29.45 -7.12 8.48
N SER A 341 -29.84 -6.81 9.74
CA SER A 341 -31.12 -6.19 10.05
C SER A 341 -31.25 -4.74 9.57
N GLY A 342 -30.15 -4.09 9.22
CA GLY A 342 -30.18 -2.77 8.60
C GLY A 342 -30.94 -2.72 7.27
N CYS A 343 -31.07 -3.86 6.58
CA CYS A 343 -31.87 -4.03 5.36
C CYS A 343 -32.95 -5.10 5.50
N HIS A 344 -32.75 -6.09 6.37
CA HIS A 344 -33.65 -7.21 6.62
C HIS A 344 -34.34 -7.05 7.99
N ASP A 345 -35.11 -5.99 8.18
CA ASP A 345 -35.78 -5.64 9.41
C ASP A 345 -36.85 -6.64 9.84
N ASP A 346 -37.49 -7.34 8.90
CA ASP A 346 -38.46 -8.42 9.13
C ASP A 346 -37.86 -9.60 9.90
N TYR A 347 -36.52 -9.77 9.87
CA TYR A 347 -35.78 -10.86 10.51
C TYR A 347 -34.94 -10.38 11.70
N ALA A 348 -35.23 -9.18 12.20
CA ALA A 348 -34.51 -8.63 13.34
C ALA A 348 -34.54 -9.60 14.54
N THR A 349 -33.48 -9.61 15.31
CA THR A 349 -33.34 -10.46 16.51
C THR A 349 -34.35 -10.10 17.61
N ASP A 350 -35.01 -8.95 17.46
CA ASP A 350 -36.09 -8.52 18.36
C ASP A 350 -37.44 -9.03 17.85
N ALA A 351 -37.72 -10.27 18.21
CA ALA A 351 -38.97 -10.97 17.86
C ALA A 351 -40.18 -10.51 18.68
N ALA A 352 -40.36 -9.19 18.82
CA ALA A 352 -41.49 -8.64 19.58
C ALA A 352 -42.83 -9.13 19.00
N GLY A 353 -43.60 -9.86 19.83
CA GLY A 353 -44.89 -10.42 19.46
C GLY A 353 -44.83 -11.83 18.87
N MET A 354 -43.63 -12.45 18.73
CA MET A 354 -43.48 -13.85 18.36
C MET A 354 -43.62 -14.77 19.57
N VAL A 355 -44.19 -15.95 19.35
CA VAL A 355 -44.36 -16.97 20.40
C VAL A 355 -43.15 -17.88 20.48
N SER A 356 -42.52 -18.15 19.33
CA SER A 356 -41.30 -18.93 19.27
C SER A 356 -40.27 -18.27 18.32
N ALA A 357 -38.99 -18.40 18.64
CA ALA A 357 -37.89 -17.91 17.83
C ALA A 357 -36.75 -18.94 17.84
N HIS A 358 -36.09 -19.08 16.67
CA HIS A 358 -34.98 -19.99 16.52
C HIS A 358 -33.75 -19.43 17.18
N GLU A 359 -33.06 -20.21 18.01
CA GLU A 359 -31.95 -19.75 18.84
C GLU A 359 -30.79 -19.11 18.03
N PRO A 360 -30.32 -19.64 16.87
CA PRO A 360 -29.31 -18.98 16.05
C PRO A 360 -29.72 -17.59 15.58
N VAL A 361 -30.99 -17.39 15.24
CA VAL A 361 -31.53 -16.08 14.82
C VAL A 361 -31.51 -15.10 16.01
N MET A 362 -31.93 -15.51 17.18
CA MET A 362 -31.91 -14.70 18.40
C MET A 362 -30.48 -14.29 18.79
N ARG A 363 -29.49 -15.10 18.45
CA ARG A 363 -28.07 -14.79 18.65
C ARG A 363 -27.45 -13.98 17.50
N GLY A 364 -28.19 -13.71 16.44
CA GLY A 364 -27.70 -13.00 15.26
C GLY A 364 -26.71 -13.80 14.42
N GLN A 365 -26.77 -15.11 14.48
CA GLN A 365 -25.87 -16.05 13.78
C GLN A 365 -26.37 -16.35 12.37
N CYS A 366 -26.63 -15.32 11.58
CA CYS A 366 -27.25 -15.43 10.25
C CYS A 366 -26.43 -16.31 9.28
N THR A 367 -25.10 -16.25 9.36
CA THR A 367 -24.18 -16.98 8.48
C THR A 367 -23.99 -18.45 8.86
N GLU A 368 -24.63 -18.95 9.93
CA GLU A 368 -24.70 -20.39 10.19
C GLU A 368 -25.62 -21.10 9.16
N CYS A 369 -26.51 -20.33 8.54
CA CYS A 369 -27.46 -20.86 7.54
C CYS A 369 -27.30 -20.19 6.18
N HIS A 370 -26.92 -18.92 6.12
CA HIS A 370 -26.87 -18.12 4.91
C HIS A 370 -25.45 -17.80 4.45
N GLN A 371 -25.23 -17.81 3.13
CA GLN A 371 -24.03 -17.32 2.45
C GLN A 371 -24.27 -15.88 1.98
N PRO A 372 -23.65 -14.85 2.62
CA PRO A 372 -24.03 -13.46 2.39
C PRO A 372 -23.58 -12.88 1.04
N HIS A 373 -22.66 -13.51 0.35
CA HIS A 373 -22.18 -13.05 -0.96
C HIS A 373 -23.02 -13.60 -2.12
N GLY A 374 -23.48 -14.82 -1.99
CA GLY A 374 -24.31 -15.48 -3.01
C GLY A 374 -24.31 -16.99 -2.85
N SER A 375 -25.32 -17.66 -3.39
CA SER A 375 -25.46 -19.12 -3.31
C SER A 375 -26.21 -19.68 -4.50
N LYS A 376 -25.99 -20.96 -4.77
CA LYS A 376 -26.78 -21.74 -5.74
C LYS A 376 -28.12 -22.21 -5.18
N ILE A 377 -28.33 -22.02 -3.90
CA ILE A 377 -29.52 -22.47 -3.18
C ILE A 377 -30.38 -21.25 -2.87
N GLU A 378 -31.66 -21.39 -3.06
CA GLU A 378 -32.65 -20.34 -2.80
C GLU A 378 -32.46 -19.75 -1.38
N ALA A 379 -32.77 -18.48 -1.22
CA ALA A 379 -32.54 -17.71 0.01
C ALA A 379 -31.07 -17.70 0.50
N PHE A 380 -30.12 -17.89 -0.40
CA PHE A 380 -28.67 -17.90 -0.07
C PHE A 380 -28.26 -18.92 1.00
N LEU A 381 -28.96 -20.07 1.08
CA LEU A 381 -28.60 -21.10 2.06
C LEU A 381 -27.25 -21.75 1.74
N LEU A 382 -26.54 -22.18 2.81
CA LEU A 382 -25.26 -22.88 2.74
C LEU A 382 -25.41 -24.28 2.14
N ASP A 383 -26.54 -24.98 2.42
CA ASP A 383 -26.90 -26.27 1.86
C ASP A 383 -28.42 -26.38 1.75
N ARG A 384 -28.94 -27.44 1.13
CA ARG A 384 -30.37 -27.71 1.06
C ARG A 384 -30.96 -27.81 2.46
N PRO A 385 -32.22 -27.38 2.68
CA PRO A 385 -32.83 -27.32 4.01
C PRO A 385 -32.67 -28.59 4.83
N GLN A 386 -32.93 -29.77 4.25
CA GLN A 386 -32.76 -31.04 4.96
C GLN A 386 -31.38 -31.21 5.56
N ARG A 387 -30.32 -31.04 4.74
CA ARG A 387 -28.94 -31.24 5.19
C ARG A 387 -28.55 -30.15 6.18
N LEU A 388 -28.93 -28.92 5.89
CA LEU A 388 -28.61 -27.79 6.74
C LEU A 388 -29.22 -27.91 8.14
N CYS A 389 -30.52 -28.22 8.23
CA CYS A 389 -31.21 -28.37 9.53
C CYS A 389 -30.62 -29.51 10.33
N LEU A 390 -30.37 -30.65 9.71
CA LEU A 390 -29.89 -31.86 10.37
C LEU A 390 -28.43 -31.77 10.86
N THR A 391 -27.65 -30.76 10.46
CA THR A 391 -26.30 -30.50 11.02
C THR A 391 -26.36 -30.18 12.52
N CYS A 392 -27.43 -29.57 13.00
CA CYS A 392 -27.62 -29.23 14.41
C CYS A 392 -28.69 -30.10 15.06
N HIS A 393 -29.69 -30.58 14.30
CA HIS A 393 -30.75 -31.46 14.79
C HIS A 393 -30.37 -32.96 14.65
N GLU A 394 -29.20 -33.33 15.22
CA GLU A 394 -28.61 -34.67 15.08
C GLU A 394 -29.53 -35.80 15.59
N THR A 395 -30.22 -35.58 16.72
CA THR A 395 -31.16 -36.56 17.24
C THR A 395 -32.33 -36.84 16.31
N LEU A 396 -32.78 -35.81 15.59
CA LEU A 396 -33.82 -35.97 14.58
C LEU A 396 -33.26 -36.72 13.36
N ALA A 397 -32.03 -36.41 12.95
CA ALA A 397 -31.37 -37.13 11.85
C ALA A 397 -31.28 -38.66 12.13
N GLU A 398 -30.81 -39.03 13.31
CA GLU A 398 -30.75 -40.45 13.73
C GLU A 398 -32.12 -41.14 13.73
N ARG A 399 -33.17 -40.42 14.11
CA ARG A 399 -34.53 -40.95 14.15
C ARG A 399 -35.10 -41.14 12.74
N LEU A 400 -34.91 -40.19 11.84
CA LEU A 400 -35.34 -40.29 10.46
C LEU A 400 -34.69 -41.48 9.70
N GLU A 401 -33.47 -41.87 10.12
CA GLU A 401 -32.78 -43.02 9.55
C GLU A 401 -33.19 -44.38 10.16
N SER A 402 -33.61 -44.39 11.43
CA SER A 402 -33.81 -45.62 12.21
C SER A 402 -35.27 -45.99 12.42
N GLU A 403 -36.22 -45.11 12.11
CA GLU A 403 -37.64 -45.24 12.36
C GLU A 403 -38.47 -45.07 11.09
N THR A 404 -39.78 -45.33 11.20
CA THR A 404 -40.71 -44.94 10.14
C THR A 404 -40.82 -43.41 10.12
N ALA A 405 -40.28 -42.78 9.12
CA ALA A 405 -40.32 -41.33 8.96
C ALA A 405 -41.60 -40.86 8.29
N HIS A 406 -42.15 -39.73 8.73
CA HIS A 406 -43.22 -39.05 8.05
C HIS A 406 -42.71 -38.57 6.66
N PRO A 407 -43.49 -38.81 5.56
CA PRO A 407 -42.96 -38.51 4.24
C PRO A 407 -42.33 -37.13 4.02
N PRO A 408 -42.96 -35.99 4.38
CA PRO A 408 -42.37 -34.68 4.25
C PRO A 408 -41.06 -34.54 5.03
N ALA A 409 -40.96 -35.12 6.25
CA ALA A 409 -39.74 -35.11 7.05
C ALA A 409 -38.64 -35.96 6.42
N ALA A 410 -38.98 -37.14 5.85
CA ALA A 410 -38.06 -37.99 5.14
C ALA A 410 -37.53 -37.37 3.84
N GLU A 411 -38.37 -36.63 3.13
CA GLU A 411 -38.04 -35.90 1.90
C GLU A 411 -37.25 -34.61 2.17
N GLY A 412 -37.26 -34.14 3.40
CA GLY A 412 -36.52 -32.93 3.83
C GLY A 412 -37.32 -31.64 3.65
N ASP A 413 -38.62 -31.73 3.54
CA ASP A 413 -39.55 -30.62 3.33
C ASP A 413 -39.86 -29.92 4.65
N CYS A 414 -38.81 -29.60 5.43
CA CYS A 414 -38.91 -29.02 6.77
C CYS A 414 -39.71 -27.69 6.78
N LEU A 415 -39.55 -26.91 5.71
CA LEU A 415 -40.17 -25.59 5.55
C LEU A 415 -41.67 -25.65 5.18
N GLU A 416 -42.19 -26.79 4.85
CA GLU A 416 -43.64 -27.00 4.67
C GLU A 416 -44.41 -26.87 6.01
N CYS A 417 -43.69 -27.09 7.12
CA CYS A 417 -44.26 -27.06 8.44
C CYS A 417 -43.67 -25.99 9.36
N HIS A 418 -42.40 -25.65 9.16
CA HIS A 418 -41.66 -24.77 10.06
C HIS A 418 -41.26 -23.44 9.40
N GLN A 419 -41.37 -22.36 10.19
CA GLN A 419 -40.82 -21.06 9.91
C GLN A 419 -39.43 -20.97 10.59
N PRO A 420 -38.31 -20.94 9.83
CA PRO A 420 -36.99 -21.17 10.40
C PRO A 420 -36.45 -20.02 11.25
N HIS A 421 -37.04 -18.84 11.20
CA HIS A 421 -36.58 -17.66 11.94
C HIS A 421 -37.35 -17.47 13.25
N HIS A 422 -38.63 -17.21 13.15
CA HIS A 422 -39.55 -17.00 14.30
C HIS A 422 -40.98 -17.24 13.86
N SER A 423 -41.88 -17.51 14.81
CA SER A 423 -43.28 -17.75 14.54
C SER A 423 -44.18 -17.24 15.65
N VAL A 424 -45.40 -16.90 15.30
CA VAL A 424 -46.51 -16.66 16.24
C VAL A 424 -47.12 -17.94 16.81
N GLN A 425 -46.59 -19.10 16.37
CA GLN A 425 -46.98 -20.42 16.87
C GLN A 425 -45.81 -21.06 17.67
N GLU A 426 -46.12 -21.95 18.61
CA GLU A 426 -45.09 -22.73 19.31
C GLU A 426 -44.36 -23.68 18.33
N GLY A 427 -43.06 -23.95 18.61
CA GLY A 427 -42.26 -24.88 17.81
C GLY A 427 -41.98 -24.42 16.41
N LEU A 428 -41.97 -23.09 16.17
CA LEU A 428 -41.71 -22.48 14.86
C LEU A 428 -42.70 -22.96 13.77
N MET A 429 -43.93 -23.27 14.14
CA MET A 429 -44.90 -23.76 13.17
C MET A 429 -45.39 -22.61 12.28
N LEU A 430 -45.70 -22.92 11.02
CA LEU A 430 -46.24 -21.95 10.04
C LEU A 430 -47.68 -21.52 10.41
N GLN A 431 -48.46 -22.44 10.97
CA GLN A 431 -49.88 -22.27 11.31
C GLN A 431 -50.23 -23.04 12.59
N PRO A 432 -51.42 -22.85 13.17
CA PRO A 432 -51.92 -23.74 14.23
C PRO A 432 -51.85 -25.22 13.77
N VAL A 433 -51.48 -26.10 14.69
CA VAL A 433 -51.15 -27.50 14.36
C VAL A 433 -52.24 -28.24 13.64
N ALA A 434 -53.50 -28.07 14.09
CA ALA A 434 -54.66 -28.71 13.44
C ALA A 434 -54.77 -28.25 11.98
N ASP A 435 -54.72 -26.92 11.75
CA ASP A 435 -54.82 -26.35 10.39
C ASP A 435 -53.71 -26.84 9.50
N LEU A 436 -52.46 -26.89 10.05
CA LEU A 436 -51.28 -27.35 9.29
C LEU A 436 -51.42 -28.84 8.87
N CYS A 437 -51.77 -29.71 9.80
CA CYS A 437 -51.95 -31.15 9.47
C CYS A 437 -53.08 -31.39 8.46
N LEU A 438 -54.16 -30.62 8.57
CA LEU A 438 -55.33 -30.73 7.71
C LEU A 438 -55.10 -30.19 6.27
N THR A 439 -53.95 -29.56 6.00
CA THR A 439 -53.57 -29.21 4.61
C THR A 439 -53.37 -30.46 3.72
N CYS A 440 -52.96 -31.57 4.34
CA CYS A 440 -52.69 -32.84 3.63
C CYS A 440 -53.58 -33.98 4.14
N HIS A 441 -54.01 -33.96 5.41
CA HIS A 441 -54.85 -34.99 6.01
C HIS A 441 -56.31 -34.56 6.05
N ASP A 442 -57.20 -35.44 5.52
CA ASP A 442 -58.64 -35.19 5.57
C ASP A 442 -59.20 -35.62 6.94
N GLY A 443 -59.45 -34.66 7.82
CA GLY A 443 -59.93 -34.87 9.19
C GLY A 443 -61.43 -35.09 9.30
N GLU A 444 -62.19 -35.14 8.17
CA GLU A 444 -63.65 -35.33 8.17
C GLU A 444 -64.09 -36.71 7.64
N THR A 445 -63.15 -37.51 7.11
CA THR A 445 -63.46 -38.83 6.58
C THR A 445 -64.04 -39.75 7.69
N SER A 446 -64.92 -40.68 7.28
CA SER A 446 -65.48 -41.67 8.19
C SER A 446 -64.39 -42.58 8.83
N ASP A 447 -63.28 -42.84 8.14
CA ASP A 447 -62.17 -43.61 8.65
C ASP A 447 -61.43 -42.82 9.75
N PHE A 448 -61.18 -41.52 9.50
CA PHE A 448 -60.54 -40.62 10.46
C PHE A 448 -61.40 -40.48 11.74
N THR A 449 -62.66 -40.10 11.59
CA THR A 449 -63.55 -39.88 12.72
C THR A 449 -63.79 -41.15 13.55
N THR A 450 -63.87 -42.32 12.89
CA THR A 450 -63.94 -43.60 13.58
C THR A 450 -62.76 -43.90 14.46
N LYS A 451 -61.55 -43.62 13.96
CA LYS A 451 -60.30 -43.79 14.72
C LYS A 451 -60.11 -42.77 15.82
N HIS A 452 -60.76 -41.60 15.73
CA HIS A 452 -60.68 -40.49 16.67
C HIS A 452 -61.97 -40.26 17.48
N LEU A 453 -62.69 -41.31 17.83
CA LEU A 453 -63.88 -41.31 18.68
C LEU A 453 -64.99 -40.35 18.22
N GLY A 454 -65.15 -40.16 16.91
CA GLY A 454 -66.16 -39.27 16.36
C GLY A 454 -65.73 -37.78 16.29
N LEU A 455 -64.50 -37.45 16.68
CA LEU A 455 -64.00 -36.09 16.63
C LEU A 455 -63.44 -35.78 15.23
N THR A 456 -63.72 -34.59 14.76
CA THR A 456 -63.13 -34.04 13.53
C THR A 456 -61.74 -33.45 13.78
N GLY A 457 -60.90 -33.38 12.75
CA GLY A 457 -59.50 -32.96 12.88
C GLY A 457 -59.28 -31.56 13.43
N ASP A 458 -60.22 -30.63 13.17
CA ASP A 458 -60.22 -29.24 13.65
C ASP A 458 -60.32 -29.12 15.19
N LYS A 459 -60.73 -30.18 15.89
CA LYS A 459 -60.88 -30.23 17.34
C LYS A 459 -59.74 -30.91 18.05
N LEU A 460 -58.69 -31.34 17.32
CA LEU A 460 -57.60 -32.16 17.86
C LEU A 460 -56.26 -31.45 17.78
N ASP A 461 -55.46 -31.52 18.87
CA ASP A 461 -54.01 -31.28 18.74
C ASP A 461 -53.34 -32.63 18.41
N CYS A 462 -53.03 -32.83 17.15
CA CYS A 462 -52.47 -34.08 16.62
C CYS A 462 -51.18 -34.50 17.33
N ARG A 463 -50.39 -33.55 17.81
CA ARG A 463 -49.11 -33.77 18.49
C ARG A 463 -49.24 -34.43 19.86
N MET A 464 -50.41 -34.37 20.46
CA MET A 464 -50.65 -35.04 21.74
C MET A 464 -50.49 -36.56 21.62
N CYS A 465 -50.75 -37.10 20.45
CA CYS A 465 -50.75 -38.53 20.19
C CYS A 465 -49.70 -38.96 19.16
N HIS A 466 -49.45 -38.12 18.15
CA HIS A 466 -48.62 -38.41 17.03
C HIS A 466 -47.27 -37.66 17.09
N ASP A 467 -46.18 -38.31 16.66
CA ASP A 467 -44.93 -37.66 16.37
C ASP A 467 -44.88 -37.34 14.83
N ALA A 468 -44.82 -36.05 14.52
CA ALA A 468 -44.92 -35.58 13.14
C ALA A 468 -43.63 -35.80 12.32
N HIS A 469 -42.54 -36.25 12.94
CA HIS A 469 -41.28 -36.47 12.24
C HIS A 469 -40.99 -37.97 11.97
N SER A 470 -41.00 -38.78 13.02
CA SER A 470 -40.72 -40.22 12.91
C SER A 470 -41.26 -40.96 14.14
N SER A 471 -41.62 -42.20 13.97
CA SER A 471 -42.04 -43.08 15.06
C SER A 471 -41.63 -44.54 14.78
N PRO A 472 -41.26 -45.30 15.81
CA PRO A 472 -41.10 -46.75 15.70
C PRO A 472 -42.42 -47.48 15.58
N ASP A 473 -43.54 -46.82 15.97
CA ASP A 473 -44.87 -47.44 16.01
C ASP A 473 -45.74 -47.08 14.82
N GLU A 474 -46.65 -47.99 14.42
CA GLU A 474 -47.64 -47.71 13.40
C GLU A 474 -48.51 -46.47 13.70
N GLY A 475 -48.89 -45.73 12.67
CA GLY A 475 -49.69 -44.54 12.79
C GLY A 475 -48.95 -43.36 13.39
N MET A 476 -47.62 -43.37 13.41
CA MET A 476 -46.79 -42.29 13.88
C MET A 476 -47.06 -41.92 15.36
N MET A 477 -47.32 -42.87 16.22
CA MET A 477 -47.63 -42.65 17.62
C MET A 477 -46.43 -42.16 18.43
N GLN A 478 -46.68 -41.37 19.49
CA GLN A 478 -45.63 -40.95 20.42
C GLN A 478 -44.93 -42.16 21.07
N ARG A 479 -43.60 -42.14 21.19
CA ARG A 479 -42.76 -43.25 21.71
C ARG A 479 -43.16 -43.77 23.09
N ASN A 480 -43.58 -42.90 23.97
CA ASN A 480 -43.97 -43.24 25.33
C ASN A 480 -45.50 -43.10 25.43
N SER A 481 -46.22 -44.09 24.95
CA SER A 481 -47.68 -44.14 25.02
C SER A 481 -48.14 -44.99 26.17
N HIS A 482 -49.19 -44.59 26.85
CA HIS A 482 -49.87 -45.40 27.86
C HIS A 482 -50.51 -46.64 27.20
N SER A 483 -50.36 -47.83 27.82
CA SER A 483 -50.73 -49.10 27.16
C SER A 483 -52.15 -49.14 26.56
N PRO A 484 -53.21 -48.75 27.29
CA PRO A 484 -54.55 -48.70 26.68
C PRO A 484 -54.65 -47.74 25.49
N PHE A 485 -53.87 -46.66 25.49
CA PHE A 485 -53.82 -45.72 24.41
C PHE A 485 -53.04 -46.26 23.21
N ALA A 486 -51.87 -46.90 23.44
CA ALA A 486 -51.06 -47.55 22.39
C ALA A 486 -51.79 -48.69 21.73
N GLU A 487 -52.68 -49.38 22.43
CA GLU A 487 -53.52 -50.48 21.92
C GLU A 487 -54.83 -49.99 21.26
N GLY A 488 -55.06 -48.70 21.25
CA GLY A 488 -56.27 -48.08 20.64
C GLY A 488 -57.54 -48.28 21.51
N GLU A 489 -57.37 -48.68 22.78
CA GLU A 489 -58.47 -48.96 23.71
C GLU A 489 -58.96 -47.64 24.38
N CYS A 490 -59.29 -46.65 23.59
CA CYS A 490 -59.66 -45.30 24.04
C CYS A 490 -60.93 -45.31 24.92
N THR A 491 -61.85 -46.21 24.72
CA THR A 491 -63.10 -46.34 25.43
C THR A 491 -62.96 -46.83 26.88
N ILE A 492 -61.76 -47.27 27.28
CA ILE A 492 -61.47 -47.61 28.68
C ILE A 492 -61.55 -46.36 29.59
N CYS A 493 -61.17 -45.21 29.06
CA CYS A 493 -61.13 -43.94 29.81
C CYS A 493 -62.07 -42.86 29.27
N HIS A 494 -62.46 -42.94 28.01
CA HIS A 494 -63.35 -41.99 27.36
C HIS A 494 -64.68 -42.63 27.00
N GLU A 495 -65.75 -41.99 27.29
CA GLU A 495 -67.04 -42.38 26.72
C GLU A 495 -67.10 -41.99 25.23
N ALA A 496 -67.49 -42.93 24.39
CA ALA A 496 -67.70 -42.58 22.97
C ALA A 496 -68.76 -41.44 22.90
N PRO A 497 -68.56 -40.44 22.06
CA PRO A 497 -69.53 -39.41 21.85
C PRO A 497 -70.85 -40.07 21.50
N SER A 498 -71.87 -39.86 22.29
CA SER A 498 -73.22 -40.32 21.96
C SER A 498 -73.61 -39.69 20.63
N ALA A 499 -73.98 -40.48 19.68
CA ALA A 499 -74.68 -39.99 18.48
C ALA A 499 -75.96 -39.31 18.98
N GLU A 500 -75.90 -37.98 19.12
CA GLU A 500 -77.14 -37.19 19.22
C GLU A 500 -77.82 -37.39 17.87
N GLU A 501 -78.97 -38.09 17.96
CA GLU A 501 -79.86 -38.23 16.83
C GLU A 501 -80.26 -36.82 16.36
N ASP A 502 -79.77 -36.43 15.18
CA ASP A 502 -80.33 -35.31 14.45
C ASP A 502 -81.80 -35.67 14.07
N GLU A 503 -82.72 -35.51 15.00
CA GLU A 503 -84.13 -35.36 14.70
C GLU A 503 -84.53 -33.89 15.05
N GLN A 504 -84.51 -33.06 14.01
CA GLN A 504 -85.55 -32.14 13.51
C GLN A 504 -84.94 -31.01 12.66
#